data_0a25c76bcbf26d7c1cfd60ac65a812c8
#
_entry.id   0a25c76bcbf26d7c1cfd60ac65a812c8
#
_cell.length_a   1.000
_cell.length_b   1.000
_cell.length_c   1.000
_cell.angle_alpha   90.00
_cell.angle_beta   90.00
_cell.angle_gamma   90.00
#
_symmetry.space_group_name_H-M   'P 1'
#
loop_
_entity.id
_entity.type
_entity.pdbx_description
1 polymer ?
#
loop_
_entity_poly.entity_id
_entity_poly.type
_entity_poly.pdbx_seq_one_letter_code
_entity_poly.pdbx_strand_id
1 'polypeptide(L)'
;MKRQLLSWAACGAAVFLPFAHAEEGGTGRYVPGSIASFVDGTPMLPTLVARLNGLYYRGSFDLALPIAGLGPANVDAESYVAGLTLAWRPPIALPTNFSYAASVTLPYVWVEVSGDVTAGGLPRRVTSQVDAFGDLVMAPAMFNYAVARDFHLDLRCLIYAPTGDYEVGRLANTGKNFWTFGPVLGLLYFGQKNGLEASVFAGLDFNTENDDTAYLSGTQLHLDGTLAQHFPVLGGLVGAGVSGLWYQQITGDSGAGATFGDFKGQTAGIGPAISYACKVAGKDLVVELKWLHELDTTRRLEGDYLWLKAVLKF
;
A
#
# COMPACT_ATOMS: atom_id res chain seq x y z
N MET A 1 -33.38 -48.80 -50.90
CA MET A 1 -32.37 -48.91 -49.83
C MET A 1 -31.81 -47.49 -49.60
N LYS A 2 -32.33 -46.78 -48.60
CA LYS A 2 -31.86 -45.45 -48.24
C LYS A 2 -31.02 -45.59 -46.96
N ARG A 3 -29.73 -45.25 -47.03
CA ARG A 3 -28.83 -45.14 -45.87
C ARG A 3 -29.03 -43.75 -45.23
N GLN A 4 -29.52 -43.74 -44.00
CA GLN A 4 -29.53 -42.57 -43.14
C GLN A 4 -28.15 -42.42 -42.49
N LEU A 5 -27.48 -41.28 -42.71
CA LEU A 5 -26.28 -40.84 -42.00
C LEU A 5 -26.77 -40.11 -40.74
N LEU A 6 -26.50 -40.69 -39.57
CA LEU A 6 -26.58 -39.97 -38.28
C LEU A 6 -25.38 -39.07 -38.11
N SER A 7 -25.62 -37.76 -38.12
CA SER A 7 -24.64 -36.76 -37.71
C SER A 7 -24.72 -36.62 -36.18
N TRP A 8 -23.63 -36.96 -35.52
CA TRP A 8 -23.43 -36.65 -34.10
C TRP A 8 -22.96 -35.20 -33.98
N ALA A 9 -23.84 -34.32 -33.50
CA ALA A 9 -23.49 -32.99 -33.03
C ALA A 9 -22.88 -33.13 -31.64
N ALA A 10 -21.55 -33.03 -31.52
CA ALA A 10 -20.86 -32.88 -30.25
C ALA A 10 -21.12 -31.45 -29.76
N CYS A 11 -22.05 -31.31 -28.81
CA CYS A 11 -22.24 -30.08 -28.05
C CYS A 11 -21.04 -29.94 -27.06
N GLY A 12 -20.04 -29.19 -27.44
CA GLY A 12 -18.96 -28.79 -26.53
C GLY A 12 -19.56 -27.85 -25.49
N ALA A 13 -19.81 -28.33 -24.29
CA ALA A 13 -20.08 -27.48 -23.13
C ALA A 13 -18.79 -26.70 -22.81
N ALA A 14 -18.72 -25.45 -23.21
CA ALA A 14 -17.71 -24.52 -22.71
C ALA A 14 -18.01 -24.34 -21.21
N VAL A 15 -17.21 -24.95 -20.37
CA VAL A 15 -17.20 -24.69 -18.93
C VAL A 15 -16.66 -23.28 -18.78
N PHE A 16 -17.54 -22.31 -18.61
CA PHE A 16 -17.16 -20.98 -18.13
C PHE A 16 -16.70 -21.14 -16.68
N LEU A 17 -15.41 -21.29 -16.47
CA LEU A 17 -14.82 -21.05 -15.15
C LEU A 17 -15.04 -19.57 -14.83
N PRO A 18 -15.56 -19.23 -13.65
CA PRO A 18 -15.61 -17.85 -13.23
C PRO A 18 -14.16 -17.39 -13.02
N PHE A 19 -13.65 -16.60 -13.94
CA PHE A 19 -12.34 -15.98 -13.80
C PHE A 19 -12.44 -14.94 -12.68
N ALA A 20 -11.64 -15.10 -11.63
CA ALA A 20 -11.48 -14.11 -10.58
C ALA A 20 -10.38 -13.12 -11.00
N HIS A 21 -10.54 -11.88 -10.64
CA HIS A 21 -9.80 -10.77 -11.25
C HIS A 21 -9.24 -9.85 -10.16
N ALA A 22 -8.03 -9.29 -10.31
CA ALA A 22 -7.35 -8.38 -9.40
C ALA A 22 -6.76 -7.17 -10.14
N GLU A 23 -6.57 -6.06 -9.43
CA GLU A 23 -5.76 -4.96 -9.90
C GLU A 23 -4.38 -5.44 -10.38
N GLU A 24 -3.76 -4.75 -11.32
CA GLU A 24 -2.49 -5.18 -11.90
C GLU A 24 -1.41 -5.37 -10.83
N GLY A 25 -0.90 -6.60 -10.73
CA GLY A 25 0.07 -7.03 -9.72
C GLY A 25 -0.55 -7.51 -8.40
N GLY A 26 -1.87 -7.67 -8.29
CA GLY A 26 -2.55 -8.29 -7.13
C GLY A 26 -2.48 -7.50 -5.82
N THR A 27 -1.90 -6.31 -5.85
CA THR A 27 -1.78 -5.39 -4.70
C THR A 27 -1.99 -3.96 -5.17
N GLY A 28 -2.66 -3.12 -4.35
CA GLY A 28 -2.81 -1.69 -4.63
C GLY A 28 -1.49 -0.94 -4.75
N ARG A 29 -1.58 0.28 -5.22
CA ARG A 29 -0.46 1.21 -5.22
C ARG A 29 -0.11 1.63 -3.80
N TYR A 30 -1.12 1.97 -3.03
CA TYR A 30 -0.99 2.23 -1.60
C TYR A 30 -0.68 0.92 -0.85
N VAL A 31 0.32 0.96 -0.01
CA VAL A 31 0.66 -0.18 0.85
C VAL A 31 -0.02 0.02 2.21
N PRO A 32 -0.99 -0.84 2.58
CA PRO A 32 -1.73 -0.73 3.84
C PRO A 32 -0.83 -0.61 5.06
N GLY A 33 -1.18 0.28 6.00
CA GLY A 33 -0.40 0.56 7.19
C GLY A 33 0.77 1.53 7.01
N SER A 34 1.06 1.99 5.77
CA SER A 34 2.17 2.93 5.52
C SER A 34 1.96 4.30 6.14
N ILE A 35 0.70 4.74 6.27
CA ILE A 35 0.30 6.01 6.94
C ILE A 35 -0.87 5.68 7.86
N ALA A 36 -0.65 5.56 9.17
CA ALA A 36 -1.69 5.07 10.08
C ALA A 36 -1.65 5.68 11.49
N SER A 37 -0.58 6.36 11.91
CA SER A 37 -0.38 6.79 13.29
C SER A 37 0.12 8.24 13.41
N PHE A 38 0.24 8.74 14.64
CA PHE A 38 0.79 10.08 14.92
C PHE A 38 2.18 10.30 14.31
N VAL A 39 2.94 9.23 14.12
CA VAL A 39 4.28 9.25 13.52
C VAL A 39 4.25 9.76 12.08
N ASP A 40 3.11 9.60 11.41
CA ASP A 40 2.89 9.96 10.02
C ASP A 40 2.36 11.40 9.83
N GLY A 41 2.06 12.10 10.93
CA GLY A 41 1.55 13.49 10.88
C GLY A 41 2.56 14.49 10.33
N THR A 42 2.06 15.51 9.62
CA THR A 42 2.89 16.61 9.10
C THR A 42 3.50 17.43 10.25
N PRO A 43 4.82 17.70 10.25
CA PRO A 43 5.46 18.46 11.32
C PRO A 43 4.91 19.88 11.47
N MET A 44 4.66 20.32 12.71
CA MET A 44 4.16 21.68 12.99
C MET A 44 5.27 22.72 13.09
N LEU A 45 6.48 22.33 13.44
CA LEU A 45 7.62 23.23 13.60
C LEU A 45 8.62 23.04 12.45
N PRO A 46 9.39 24.09 12.07
CA PRO A 46 10.44 23.97 11.08
C PRO A 46 11.42 22.86 11.46
N THR A 47 11.59 21.91 10.56
CA THR A 47 12.44 20.74 10.81
C THR A 47 12.74 20.00 9.51
N LEU A 48 13.86 19.27 9.50
CA LEU A 48 14.09 18.16 8.58
C LEU A 48 13.80 16.87 9.34
N VAL A 49 13.03 15.98 8.72
CA VAL A 49 12.70 14.66 9.25
C VAL A 49 13.30 13.61 8.33
N ALA A 50 14.11 12.71 8.88
CA ALA A 50 14.50 11.48 8.20
C ALA A 50 13.69 10.32 8.81
N ARG A 51 13.07 9.52 7.95
CA ARG A 51 12.33 8.33 8.36
C ARG A 51 12.81 7.11 7.59
N LEU A 52 13.24 6.09 8.31
CA LEU A 52 13.48 4.76 7.78
C LEU A 52 12.20 3.95 7.92
N ASN A 53 11.78 3.32 6.83
CA ASN A 53 10.63 2.44 6.77
C ASN A 53 11.12 1.04 6.41
N GLY A 54 10.85 0.06 7.24
CA GLY A 54 11.00 -1.35 6.95
C GLY A 54 9.63 -1.99 6.80
N LEU A 55 9.46 -2.81 5.78
CA LEU A 55 8.26 -3.62 5.60
C LEU A 55 8.68 -5.04 5.26
N TYR A 56 8.07 -6.00 5.90
CA TYR A 56 7.96 -7.37 5.45
C TYR A 56 6.50 -7.67 5.13
N TYR A 57 6.25 -8.23 3.96
CA TYR A 57 4.92 -8.70 3.53
C TYR A 57 5.02 -10.12 3.02
N ARG A 58 4.07 -10.95 3.38
CA ARG A 58 3.85 -12.26 2.80
C ARG A 58 2.38 -12.52 2.62
N GLY A 59 1.96 -12.89 1.41
CA GLY A 59 0.56 -13.16 1.11
C GLY A 59 0.41 -14.15 -0.04
N SER A 60 -0.80 -14.69 -0.19
CA SER A 60 -1.15 -15.65 -1.23
C SER A 60 -2.53 -15.39 -1.81
N PHE A 61 -2.79 -15.96 -2.98
CA PHE A 61 -4.10 -15.93 -3.62
C PHE A 61 -4.26 -17.12 -4.55
N ASP A 62 -5.34 -17.91 -4.37
CA ASP A 62 -5.53 -19.20 -5.06
C ASP A 62 -6.03 -19.05 -6.51
N LEU A 63 -6.71 -17.95 -6.84
CA LEU A 63 -7.27 -17.72 -8.17
C LEU A 63 -6.31 -16.95 -9.07
N ALA A 64 -6.68 -16.74 -10.34
CA ALA A 64 -5.84 -16.01 -11.27
C ALA A 64 -5.81 -14.50 -10.98
N LEU A 65 -4.61 -13.91 -11.04
CA LEU A 65 -4.35 -12.47 -10.88
C LEU A 65 -3.73 -11.88 -12.15
N PRO A 66 -4.06 -10.66 -12.58
CA PRO A 66 -3.32 -9.97 -13.63
C PRO A 66 -1.98 -9.46 -13.08
N ILE A 67 -0.88 -9.96 -13.60
CA ILE A 67 0.47 -9.51 -13.24
C ILE A 67 1.26 -9.23 -14.52
N ALA A 68 1.55 -7.97 -14.81
CA ALA A 68 2.39 -7.56 -15.94
C ALA A 68 2.05 -8.24 -17.28
N GLY A 69 0.75 -8.31 -17.62
CA GLY A 69 0.25 -8.96 -18.84
C GLY A 69 0.08 -10.47 -18.74
N LEU A 70 0.43 -11.10 -17.60
CA LEU A 70 0.19 -12.52 -17.31
C LEU A 70 -1.07 -12.70 -16.47
N GLY A 71 -1.61 -13.94 -16.44
CA GLY A 71 -2.72 -14.37 -15.58
C GLY A 71 -2.33 -15.59 -14.73
N PRO A 72 -1.34 -15.50 -13.82
CA PRO A 72 -0.96 -16.62 -12.97
C PRO A 72 -2.07 -16.94 -11.96
N ALA A 73 -2.25 -18.23 -11.62
CA ALA A 73 -3.07 -18.70 -10.52
C ALA A 73 -2.19 -19.23 -9.37
N ASN A 74 -2.78 -19.47 -8.21
CA ASN A 74 -2.08 -19.96 -7.02
C ASN A 74 -0.84 -19.11 -6.72
N VAL A 75 -1.02 -17.80 -6.60
CA VAL A 75 0.06 -16.83 -6.45
C VAL A 75 0.49 -16.76 -5.00
N ASP A 76 1.79 -16.91 -4.75
CA ASP A 76 2.44 -16.57 -3.48
C ASP A 76 3.39 -15.41 -3.72
N ALA A 77 3.37 -14.44 -2.81
CA ALA A 77 4.28 -13.30 -2.86
C ALA A 77 4.92 -13.06 -1.50
N GLU A 78 6.21 -12.78 -1.52
CA GLU A 78 6.98 -12.36 -0.34
C GLU A 78 7.82 -11.14 -0.72
N SER A 79 7.81 -10.11 0.14
CA SER A 79 8.59 -8.92 -0.11
C SER A 79 9.17 -8.30 1.16
N TYR A 80 10.39 -7.75 1.01
CA TYR A 80 11.03 -6.89 1.98
C TYR A 80 11.22 -5.52 1.35
N VAL A 81 10.94 -4.46 2.10
CA VAL A 81 11.14 -3.09 1.63
C VAL A 81 11.94 -2.32 2.68
N ALA A 82 12.97 -1.62 2.22
CA ALA A 82 13.68 -0.61 2.99
C ALA A 82 13.50 0.75 2.32
N GLY A 83 12.76 1.66 2.95
CA GLY A 83 12.47 2.98 2.39
C GLY A 83 13.07 4.11 3.21
N LEU A 84 13.73 5.07 2.56
CA LEU A 84 14.15 6.32 3.17
C LEU A 84 13.20 7.44 2.77
N THR A 85 12.53 8.05 3.77
CA THR A 85 11.74 9.26 3.58
C THR A 85 12.51 10.47 4.14
N LEU A 86 12.61 11.51 3.33
CA LEU A 86 13.02 12.83 3.79
C LEU A 86 11.82 13.76 3.70
N ALA A 87 11.45 14.37 4.83
CA ALA A 87 10.38 15.36 4.89
C ALA A 87 10.95 16.68 5.42
N TRP A 88 10.59 17.76 4.77
CA TRP A 88 11.05 19.08 5.12
C TRP A 88 9.89 20.06 5.35
N ARG A 89 9.84 20.59 6.55
CA ARG A 89 9.00 21.74 6.91
C ARG A 89 9.89 22.99 6.85
N PRO A 90 9.74 23.85 5.81
CA PRO A 90 10.56 25.06 5.66
C PRO A 90 10.27 26.08 6.77
N PRO A 91 11.25 26.95 7.09
CA PRO A 91 11.10 28.02 8.09
C PRO A 91 10.37 29.23 7.50
N ILE A 92 9.21 29.01 6.84
CA ILE A 92 8.38 30.07 6.30
C ILE A 92 7.35 30.53 7.35
N ALA A 93 7.03 31.82 7.32
CA ALA A 93 6.03 32.39 8.22
C ALA A 93 4.62 31.93 7.80
N LEU A 94 3.97 31.16 8.67
CA LEU A 94 2.61 30.66 8.53
C LEU A 94 1.85 30.97 9.81
N PRO A 95 0.50 31.00 9.80
CA PRO A 95 -0.29 31.06 11.02
C PRO A 95 0.13 29.94 12.00
N THR A 96 0.09 30.23 13.29
CA THR A 96 0.62 29.31 14.33
C THR A 96 -0.08 27.96 14.40
N ASN A 97 -1.31 27.89 13.90
CA ASN A 97 -2.11 26.67 13.81
C ASN A 97 -2.04 25.98 12.43
N PHE A 98 -1.21 26.46 11.51
CA PHE A 98 -1.07 25.92 10.17
C PHE A 98 0.39 25.57 9.86
N SER A 99 0.60 24.44 9.21
CA SER A 99 1.92 24.01 8.76
C SER A 99 1.87 23.47 7.33
N TYR A 100 2.97 23.65 6.63
CA TYR A 100 3.24 23.06 5.32
C TYR A 100 4.56 22.30 5.35
N ALA A 101 4.58 21.13 4.74
CA ALA A 101 5.79 20.36 4.51
C ALA A 101 5.73 19.67 3.13
N ALA A 102 6.88 19.20 2.67
CA ALA A 102 6.98 18.32 1.52
C ALA A 102 7.85 17.12 1.88
N SER A 103 7.62 15.99 1.21
CA SER A 103 8.45 14.80 1.42
C SER A 103 8.69 14.02 0.14
N VAL A 104 9.77 13.23 0.18
CA VAL A 104 10.10 12.23 -0.82
C VAL A 104 10.52 10.95 -0.13
N THR A 105 10.07 9.81 -0.67
CA THR A 105 10.43 8.47 -0.20
C THR A 105 11.02 7.68 -1.34
N LEU A 106 12.21 7.12 -1.13
CA LEU A 106 12.89 6.22 -2.04
C LEU A 106 12.89 4.81 -1.43
N PRO A 107 12.09 3.86 -1.93
CA PRO A 107 12.08 2.48 -1.47
C PRO A 107 13.09 1.65 -2.26
N TYR A 108 13.73 0.69 -1.60
CA TYR A 108 14.42 -0.45 -2.20
C TYR A 108 13.65 -1.70 -1.84
N VAL A 109 13.34 -2.53 -2.81
CA VAL A 109 12.41 -3.65 -2.70
C VAL A 109 13.10 -4.94 -3.10
N TRP A 110 13.00 -5.96 -2.27
CA TRP A 110 13.30 -7.35 -2.58
C TRP A 110 11.96 -8.08 -2.66
N VAL A 111 11.64 -8.65 -3.80
CA VAL A 111 10.35 -9.30 -4.03
C VAL A 111 10.53 -10.64 -4.72
N GLU A 112 9.85 -11.65 -4.20
CA GLU A 112 9.68 -12.96 -4.82
C GLU A 112 8.20 -13.20 -5.07
N VAL A 113 7.86 -13.62 -6.27
CA VAL A 113 6.50 -14.01 -6.66
C VAL A 113 6.56 -15.37 -7.35
N SER A 114 5.74 -16.29 -6.86
CA SER A 114 5.53 -17.60 -7.48
C SER A 114 4.08 -17.73 -7.93
N GLY A 115 3.84 -18.37 -9.06
CA GLY A 115 2.48 -18.59 -9.55
C GLY A 115 2.44 -19.63 -10.67
N ASP A 116 1.25 -20.17 -10.90
CA ASP A 116 1.01 -21.17 -11.94
C ASP A 116 0.63 -20.47 -13.25
N VAL A 117 1.53 -20.45 -14.21
CA VAL A 117 1.34 -19.87 -15.54
C VAL A 117 0.98 -20.97 -16.53
N THR A 118 -0.07 -20.78 -17.33
CA THR A 118 -0.45 -21.76 -18.37
C THR A 118 0.40 -21.56 -19.62
N ALA A 119 1.23 -22.54 -19.94
CA ALA A 119 2.02 -22.60 -21.16
C ALA A 119 1.69 -23.87 -21.94
N GLY A 120 1.27 -23.71 -23.21
CA GLY A 120 0.89 -24.85 -24.05
C GLY A 120 -0.29 -25.68 -23.52
N GLY A 121 -1.20 -25.04 -22.76
CA GLY A 121 -2.39 -25.68 -22.17
C GLY A 121 -2.15 -26.44 -20.86
N LEU A 122 -0.93 -26.42 -20.33
CA LEU A 122 -0.57 -27.04 -19.04
C LEU A 122 -0.12 -25.98 -18.03
N PRO A 123 -0.61 -26.01 -16.77
CA PRO A 123 -0.12 -25.13 -15.72
C PRO A 123 1.33 -25.52 -15.34
N ARG A 124 2.17 -24.51 -15.16
CA ARG A 124 3.54 -24.67 -14.71
C ARG A 124 3.84 -23.64 -13.63
N ARG A 125 4.33 -24.09 -12.49
CA ARG A 125 4.82 -23.20 -11.42
C ARG A 125 6.06 -22.46 -11.90
N VAL A 126 6.03 -21.14 -11.82
CA VAL A 126 7.13 -20.24 -12.13
C VAL A 126 7.39 -19.37 -10.90
N THR A 127 8.67 -19.17 -10.57
CA THR A 127 9.11 -18.25 -9.53
C THR A 127 9.96 -17.16 -10.16
N SER A 128 9.72 -15.93 -9.79
CA SER A 128 10.48 -14.75 -10.22
C SER A 128 10.94 -13.98 -8.98
N GLN A 129 12.20 -13.54 -8.99
CA GLN A 129 12.80 -12.72 -7.94
C GLN A 129 13.43 -11.49 -8.54
N VAL A 130 13.22 -10.34 -7.90
CA VAL A 130 13.82 -9.07 -8.29
C VAL A 130 14.18 -8.30 -7.03
N ASP A 131 15.33 -7.64 -7.06
CA ASP A 131 15.74 -6.65 -6.06
C ASP A 131 16.20 -5.38 -6.76
N ALA A 132 15.50 -4.29 -6.54
CA ALA A 132 15.78 -3.00 -7.16
C ALA A 132 15.12 -1.83 -6.37
N PHE A 133 15.42 -0.60 -6.78
CA PHE A 133 14.63 0.53 -6.36
C PHE A 133 13.19 0.39 -6.85
N GLY A 134 12.25 0.69 -5.97
CA GLY A 134 10.84 0.77 -6.30
C GLY A 134 10.45 2.15 -6.83
N ASP A 135 9.15 2.34 -6.97
CA ASP A 135 8.60 3.61 -7.43
C ASP A 135 8.77 4.71 -6.39
N LEU A 136 9.28 5.86 -6.83
CA LEU A 136 9.46 7.04 -5.99
C LEU A 136 8.11 7.55 -5.51
N VAL A 137 7.99 7.81 -4.20
CA VAL A 137 6.79 8.40 -3.61
C VAL A 137 7.08 9.82 -3.17
N MET A 138 6.31 10.77 -3.66
CA MET A 138 6.42 12.18 -3.33
C MET A 138 5.16 12.68 -2.65
N ALA A 139 5.30 13.56 -1.68
CA ALA A 139 4.22 14.37 -1.14
C ALA A 139 4.65 15.85 -1.21
N PRO A 140 4.49 16.50 -2.38
CA PRO A 140 4.92 17.89 -2.56
C PRO A 140 4.11 18.89 -1.74
N ALA A 141 2.91 18.49 -1.32
CA ALA A 141 2.01 19.30 -0.51
C ALA A 141 1.47 18.48 0.65
N MET A 142 1.94 18.78 1.84
CA MET A 142 1.47 18.25 3.11
C MET A 142 1.08 19.44 4.00
N PHE A 143 -0.18 19.51 4.36
CA PHE A 143 -0.72 20.58 5.20
C PHE A 143 -1.21 20.00 6.51
N ASN A 144 -0.91 20.69 7.61
CA ASN A 144 -1.49 20.37 8.92
C ASN A 144 -2.18 21.60 9.48
N TYR A 145 -3.39 21.42 9.98
CA TYR A 145 -4.16 22.44 10.68
C TYR A 145 -4.47 21.96 12.10
N ALA A 146 -3.90 22.65 13.10
CA ALA A 146 -4.20 22.41 14.49
C ALA A 146 -5.57 23.02 14.84
N VAL A 147 -6.60 22.20 14.87
CA VAL A 147 -7.97 22.58 15.28
C VAL A 147 -8.01 22.88 16.78
N ALA A 148 -7.28 22.08 17.54
CA ALA A 148 -7.06 22.23 18.97
C ALA A 148 -5.65 21.75 19.31
N ARG A 149 -5.23 21.93 20.57
CA ARG A 149 -3.90 21.52 21.03
C ARG A 149 -3.59 20.04 20.76
N ASP A 150 -4.58 19.19 20.94
CA ASP A 150 -4.46 17.74 20.87
C ASP A 150 -5.12 17.15 19.59
N PHE A 151 -5.72 18.00 18.73
CA PHE A 151 -6.44 17.56 17.54
C PHE A 151 -5.99 18.30 16.27
N HIS A 152 -5.58 17.55 15.27
CA HIS A 152 -5.03 18.05 14.02
C HIS A 152 -5.75 17.44 12.80
N LEU A 153 -5.91 18.26 11.76
CA LEU A 153 -6.26 17.83 10.41
C LEU A 153 -5.00 17.82 9.57
N ASP A 154 -4.78 16.76 8.84
CA ASP A 154 -3.67 16.61 7.89
C ASP A 154 -4.23 16.38 6.48
N LEU A 155 -3.81 17.17 5.51
CA LEU A 155 -4.19 17.02 4.12
C LEU A 155 -2.93 16.92 3.28
N ARG A 156 -2.80 15.88 2.49
CA ARG A 156 -1.66 15.69 1.60
C ARG A 156 -2.07 15.08 0.27
N CYS A 157 -1.22 15.28 -0.73
CA CYS A 157 -1.30 14.57 -2.00
C CYS A 157 -0.05 13.71 -2.17
N LEU A 158 -0.23 12.39 -2.26
CA LEU A 158 0.82 11.46 -2.61
C LEU A 158 0.90 11.34 -4.14
N ILE A 159 2.11 11.31 -4.66
CA ILE A 159 2.37 11.08 -6.08
C ILE A 159 3.36 9.92 -6.16
N TYR A 160 2.94 8.85 -6.79
CA TYR A 160 3.78 7.69 -7.09
C TYR A 160 4.26 7.78 -8.52
N ALA A 161 5.57 7.90 -8.72
CA ALA A 161 6.18 7.98 -10.05
C ALA A 161 6.64 6.58 -10.50
N PRO A 162 6.42 6.20 -11.77
CA PRO A 162 6.83 4.91 -12.30
C PRO A 162 8.34 4.88 -12.57
N THR A 163 9.13 4.80 -11.51
CA THR A 163 10.61 4.82 -11.56
C THR A 163 11.24 3.50 -11.13
N GLY A 164 10.44 2.57 -10.63
CA GLY A 164 10.89 1.25 -10.24
C GLY A 164 11.12 0.33 -11.44
N ASP A 165 11.78 -0.79 -11.19
CA ASP A 165 12.04 -1.78 -12.24
C ASP A 165 10.76 -2.53 -12.60
N TYR A 166 10.39 -2.50 -13.90
CA TYR A 166 9.19 -3.12 -14.45
C TYR A 166 9.48 -3.77 -15.80
N GLU A 167 8.96 -4.97 -15.98
CA GLU A 167 9.06 -5.73 -17.23
C GLU A 167 7.76 -6.50 -17.48
N VAL A 168 7.17 -6.32 -18.66
CA VAL A 168 5.99 -7.08 -19.11
C VAL A 168 6.31 -8.56 -19.20
N GLY A 169 5.44 -9.41 -18.67
CA GLY A 169 5.65 -10.87 -18.66
C GLY A 169 6.51 -11.39 -17.50
N ARG A 170 6.97 -10.51 -16.60
CA ARG A 170 7.69 -10.87 -15.38
C ARG A 170 6.75 -10.83 -14.17
N LEU A 171 6.74 -11.91 -13.36
CA LEU A 171 5.87 -12.00 -12.18
C LEU A 171 6.28 -11.04 -11.06
N ALA A 172 7.57 -10.89 -10.79
CA ALA A 172 8.09 -9.99 -9.76
C ALA A 172 8.56 -8.67 -10.39
N ASN A 173 7.97 -7.56 -9.96
CA ASN A 173 8.31 -6.20 -10.37
C ASN A 173 8.41 -5.30 -9.13
N THR A 174 9.38 -4.40 -9.07
CA THR A 174 9.52 -3.43 -7.98
C THR A 174 8.82 -2.10 -8.28
N GLY A 175 8.48 -1.86 -9.54
CA GLY A 175 7.64 -0.76 -10.04
C GLY A 175 6.32 -1.25 -10.61
N LYS A 176 5.39 -0.33 -10.86
CA LYS A 176 4.07 -0.62 -11.47
C LYS A 176 3.87 0.02 -12.84
N ASN A 177 4.83 0.80 -13.32
CA ASN A 177 4.86 1.41 -14.65
C ASN A 177 3.68 2.36 -14.98
N PHE A 178 3.04 2.92 -13.95
CA PHE A 178 2.02 3.96 -14.11
C PHE A 178 2.07 4.97 -12.97
N TRP A 179 1.60 6.19 -13.21
CA TRP A 179 1.47 7.22 -12.19
C TRP A 179 0.23 7.00 -11.33
N THR A 180 0.35 7.35 -10.03
CA THR A 180 -0.79 7.41 -9.12
C THR A 180 -0.79 8.74 -8.38
N PHE A 181 -1.98 9.34 -8.26
CA PHE A 181 -2.22 10.57 -7.51
C PHE A 181 -3.18 10.29 -6.37
N GLY A 182 -2.68 10.40 -5.14
CA GLY A 182 -3.39 10.02 -3.93
C GLY A 182 -3.63 11.20 -2.99
N PRO A 183 -4.77 11.93 -3.05
CA PRO A 183 -5.17 12.81 -1.98
C PRO A 183 -5.51 12.01 -0.71
N VAL A 184 -4.96 12.43 0.44
CA VAL A 184 -5.16 11.80 1.75
C VAL A 184 -5.57 12.83 2.77
N LEU A 185 -6.63 12.54 3.54
CA LEU A 185 -7.07 13.29 4.71
C LEU A 185 -6.71 12.52 5.97
N GLY A 186 -6.03 13.16 6.91
CA GLY A 186 -5.71 12.64 8.24
C GLY A 186 -6.47 13.35 9.33
N LEU A 187 -6.97 12.60 10.30
CA LEU A 187 -7.52 13.07 11.57
C LEU A 187 -6.63 12.52 12.67
N LEU A 188 -5.95 13.41 13.41
CA LEU A 188 -4.99 12.99 14.43
C LEU A 188 -5.37 13.61 15.76
N TYR A 189 -5.65 12.76 16.73
CA TYR A 189 -5.77 13.14 18.14
C TYR A 189 -4.61 12.54 18.92
N PHE A 190 -3.88 13.38 19.64
CA PHE A 190 -2.84 12.96 20.57
C PHE A 190 -2.99 13.74 21.88
N GLY A 191 -3.61 13.12 22.86
CA GLY A 191 -3.95 13.74 24.15
C GLY A 191 -2.71 13.93 25.02
N GLN A 192 -2.19 15.15 25.11
CA GLN A 192 -0.98 15.46 25.88
C GLN A 192 -1.13 15.21 27.40
N LYS A 193 -2.37 15.19 27.92
CA LYS A 193 -2.65 14.94 29.34
C LYS A 193 -2.94 13.48 29.63
N ASN A 194 -3.62 12.79 28.74
CA ASN A 194 -4.09 11.43 28.95
C ASN A 194 -3.28 10.38 28.18
N GLY A 195 -2.39 10.80 27.26
CA GLY A 195 -1.58 9.90 26.44
C GLY A 195 -2.36 9.09 25.41
N LEU A 196 -3.65 9.38 25.21
CA LEU A 196 -4.45 8.67 24.20
C LEU A 196 -4.10 9.16 22.80
N GLU A 197 -3.83 8.24 21.89
CA GLU A 197 -3.74 8.46 20.46
C GLU A 197 -4.96 7.88 19.76
N ALA A 198 -5.55 8.65 18.83
CA ALA A 198 -6.50 8.18 17.84
C ALA A 198 -6.18 8.85 16.51
N SER A 199 -5.60 8.11 15.61
CA SER A 199 -5.19 8.57 14.27
C SER A 199 -5.95 7.81 13.21
N VAL A 200 -6.49 8.52 12.21
CA VAL A 200 -7.15 7.91 11.04
C VAL A 200 -6.72 8.67 9.79
N PHE A 201 -6.38 7.95 8.74
CA PHE A 201 -6.08 8.49 7.41
C PHE A 201 -6.99 7.84 6.38
N ALA A 202 -7.58 8.67 5.52
CA ALA A 202 -8.43 8.24 4.41
C ALA A 202 -7.86 8.78 3.11
N GLY A 203 -7.64 7.93 2.12
CA GLY A 203 -7.08 8.32 0.83
C GLY A 203 -7.82 7.71 -0.35
N LEU A 204 -7.71 8.39 -1.48
CA LEU A 204 -8.18 7.91 -2.79
C LEU A 204 -7.00 7.88 -3.74
N ASP A 205 -6.80 6.78 -4.44
CA ASP A 205 -5.73 6.63 -5.44
C ASP A 205 -6.33 6.65 -6.85
N PHE A 206 -5.88 7.59 -7.66
CA PHE A 206 -6.23 7.75 -9.06
C PHE A 206 -5.03 7.34 -9.91
N ASN A 207 -5.19 6.30 -10.72
CA ASN A 207 -4.13 5.72 -11.52
C ASN A 207 -4.19 6.23 -12.96
N THR A 208 -3.03 6.33 -13.62
CA THR A 208 -2.95 6.42 -15.08
C THR A 208 -2.90 5.02 -15.69
N GLU A 209 -3.10 4.93 -16.99
CA GLU A 209 -2.91 3.67 -17.71
C GLU A 209 -1.44 3.24 -17.68
N ASN A 210 -1.19 1.94 -17.57
CA ASN A 210 0.08 1.31 -17.88
C ASN A 210 0.11 1.07 -19.41
N ASP A 211 0.82 1.92 -20.13
CA ASP A 211 0.85 1.91 -21.60
C ASP A 211 1.42 0.59 -22.17
N ASP A 212 2.33 -0.08 -21.46
CA ASP A 212 2.96 -1.32 -21.91
C ASP A 212 2.02 -2.52 -21.88
N THR A 213 1.02 -2.49 -21.00
CA THR A 213 -0.01 -3.55 -20.87
C THR A 213 -1.38 -3.07 -21.32
N ALA A 214 -1.55 -1.78 -21.66
CA ALA A 214 -2.83 -1.12 -21.91
C ALA A 214 -3.86 -1.38 -20.79
N TYR A 215 -3.39 -1.35 -19.54
CA TYR A 215 -4.16 -1.67 -18.33
C TYR A 215 -4.34 -0.43 -17.46
N LEU A 216 -5.58 -0.10 -17.14
CA LEU A 216 -5.92 0.96 -16.18
C LEU A 216 -6.52 0.35 -14.92
N SER A 217 -5.76 0.34 -13.85
CA SER A 217 -6.24 -0.05 -12.51
C SER A 217 -7.27 0.96 -12.00
N GLY A 218 -8.40 0.47 -11.53
CA GLY A 218 -9.48 1.31 -11.02
C GLY A 218 -9.08 2.17 -9.83
N THR A 219 -9.91 3.17 -9.52
CA THR A 219 -9.74 4.05 -8.35
C THR A 219 -9.88 3.27 -7.06
N GLN A 220 -9.00 3.53 -6.11
CA GLN A 220 -8.90 2.82 -4.85
C GLN A 220 -9.17 3.76 -3.68
N LEU A 221 -9.90 3.29 -2.68
CA LEU A 221 -10.13 3.96 -1.41
C LEU A 221 -9.41 3.17 -0.31
N HIS A 222 -8.65 3.85 0.53
CA HIS A 222 -8.02 3.22 1.68
C HIS A 222 -8.28 4.02 2.97
N LEU A 223 -8.40 3.29 4.07
CA LEU A 223 -8.52 3.81 5.43
C LEU A 223 -7.50 3.08 6.30
N ASP A 224 -6.68 3.83 7.01
CA ASP A 224 -5.73 3.29 7.98
C ASP A 224 -5.84 4.09 9.27
N GLY A 225 -5.66 3.43 10.41
CA GLY A 225 -5.73 4.12 11.68
C GLY A 225 -5.06 3.37 12.82
N THR A 226 -4.80 4.11 13.89
CA THR A 226 -4.20 3.59 15.13
C THR A 226 -4.93 4.17 16.32
N LEU A 227 -5.28 3.29 17.25
CA LEU A 227 -5.74 3.63 18.59
C LEU A 227 -4.73 3.08 19.58
N ALA A 228 -4.06 3.96 20.32
CA ALA A 228 -3.01 3.56 21.24
C ALA A 228 -3.03 4.39 22.54
N GLN A 229 -2.53 3.82 23.62
CA GLN A 229 -2.29 4.51 24.88
C GLN A 229 -0.80 4.68 25.09
N HIS A 230 -0.37 5.89 25.37
CA HIS A 230 1.01 6.26 25.64
C HIS A 230 1.29 6.44 27.12
N PHE A 231 2.42 5.87 27.58
CA PHE A 231 2.85 5.94 28.96
C PHE A 231 4.30 6.40 29.05
N PRO A 232 4.67 7.24 30.05
CA PRO A 232 6.05 7.58 30.31
C PRO A 232 6.81 6.38 30.86
N VAL A 233 7.86 5.94 30.15
CA VAL A 233 8.70 4.79 30.49
C VAL A 233 10.15 5.07 30.07
N LEU A 234 11.13 4.78 30.94
CA LEU A 234 12.56 4.87 30.67
C LEU A 234 13.03 6.21 30.05
N GLY A 235 12.45 7.31 30.50
CA GLY A 235 12.79 8.65 30.02
C GLY A 235 12.19 9.03 28.66
N GLY A 236 11.32 8.19 28.11
CA GLY A 236 10.55 8.42 26.89
C GLY A 236 9.06 8.12 27.07
N LEU A 237 8.37 7.92 25.95
CA LEU A 237 6.97 7.52 25.88
C LEU A 237 6.85 6.20 25.13
N VAL A 238 6.30 5.17 25.78
CA VAL A 238 5.90 3.93 25.11
C VAL A 238 4.44 4.05 24.73
N GLY A 239 4.11 3.83 23.48
CA GLY A 239 2.75 3.66 22.97
C GLY A 239 2.44 2.18 22.76
N ALA A 240 1.26 1.73 23.19
CA ALA A 240 0.78 0.38 22.92
C ALA A 240 -0.69 0.43 22.52
N GLY A 241 -1.05 -0.27 21.45
CA GLY A 241 -2.40 -0.21 20.91
C GLY A 241 -2.63 -1.13 19.74
N VAL A 242 -3.59 -0.78 18.92
CA VAL A 242 -4.00 -1.50 17.72
C VAL A 242 -3.99 -0.58 16.52
N SER A 243 -3.57 -1.09 15.37
CA SER A 243 -3.74 -0.46 14.07
C SER A 243 -4.68 -1.29 13.21
N GLY A 244 -5.48 -0.62 12.39
CA GLY A 244 -6.37 -1.25 11.44
C GLY A 244 -6.20 -0.67 10.05
N LEU A 245 -6.55 -1.45 9.06
CA LEU A 245 -6.59 -1.06 7.66
C LEU A 245 -7.90 -1.49 7.00
N TRP A 246 -8.33 -0.74 6.02
CA TRP A 246 -9.36 -1.12 5.09
C TRP A 246 -9.03 -0.54 3.71
N TYR A 247 -9.13 -1.36 2.69
CA TYR A 247 -8.82 -1.01 1.32
C TYR A 247 -9.90 -1.55 0.41
N GLN A 248 -10.37 -0.73 -0.51
CA GLN A 248 -11.35 -1.15 -1.51
C GLN A 248 -11.10 -0.44 -2.84
N GLN A 249 -11.05 -1.19 -3.91
CA GLN A 249 -11.16 -0.65 -5.25
C GLN A 249 -12.62 -0.31 -5.53
N ILE A 250 -12.91 0.98 -5.79
CA ILE A 250 -14.28 1.50 -5.93
C ILE A 250 -14.75 1.56 -7.38
N THR A 251 -13.83 1.68 -8.35
CA THR A 251 -14.13 1.52 -9.78
C THR A 251 -13.43 0.28 -10.32
N GLY A 252 -14.01 -0.35 -11.35
CA GLY A 252 -13.38 -1.50 -11.98
C GLY A 252 -12.18 -1.13 -12.83
N ASP A 253 -11.38 -2.15 -13.13
CA ASP A 253 -10.28 -2.04 -14.08
C ASP A 253 -10.80 -1.85 -15.52
N SER A 254 -10.00 -1.22 -16.36
CA SER A 254 -10.34 -0.92 -17.75
C SER A 254 -9.09 -0.91 -18.64
N GLY A 255 -9.28 -0.64 -19.93
CA GLY A 255 -8.23 -0.74 -20.93
C GLY A 255 -8.22 -2.08 -21.66
N ALA A 256 -7.49 -2.17 -22.77
CA ALA A 256 -7.43 -3.38 -23.59
C ALA A 256 -6.74 -4.56 -22.87
N GLY A 257 -5.84 -4.27 -21.93
CA GLY A 257 -5.15 -5.26 -21.09
C GLY A 257 -5.99 -5.80 -19.94
N ALA A 258 -7.10 -5.15 -19.58
CA ALA A 258 -8.02 -5.61 -18.53
C ALA A 258 -8.91 -6.77 -19.05
N THR A 259 -8.27 -7.82 -19.56
CA THR A 259 -8.93 -8.97 -20.20
C THR A 259 -9.81 -9.77 -19.24
N PHE A 260 -9.68 -9.53 -17.97
CA PHE A 260 -10.45 -10.17 -16.92
C PHE A 260 -11.72 -9.39 -16.51
N GLY A 261 -12.00 -8.21 -17.07
CA GLY A 261 -13.23 -7.44 -16.87
C GLY A 261 -13.23 -6.49 -15.68
N ASP A 262 -14.43 -6.06 -15.25
CA ASP A 262 -14.67 -5.10 -14.16
C ASP A 262 -14.32 -5.69 -12.80
N PHE A 263 -13.09 -5.51 -12.39
CA PHE A 263 -12.52 -6.10 -11.20
C PHE A 263 -12.49 -5.11 -10.03
N LYS A 264 -12.72 -5.58 -8.80
CA LYS A 264 -12.63 -4.76 -7.58
C LYS A 264 -12.06 -5.58 -6.44
N GLY A 265 -10.80 -5.28 -6.09
CA GLY A 265 -10.14 -5.85 -4.92
C GLY A 265 -10.57 -5.15 -3.63
N GLN A 266 -10.59 -5.90 -2.53
CA GLN A 266 -10.86 -5.36 -1.19
C GLN A 266 -10.08 -6.14 -0.16
N THR A 267 -9.69 -5.49 0.94
CA THR A 267 -9.18 -6.14 2.14
C THR A 267 -9.44 -5.30 3.37
N ALA A 268 -9.56 -5.96 4.51
CA ALA A 268 -9.55 -5.35 5.83
C ALA A 268 -8.58 -6.12 6.72
N GLY A 269 -7.92 -5.42 7.63
CA GLY A 269 -6.96 -6.06 8.53
C GLY A 269 -6.77 -5.27 9.82
N ILE A 270 -6.21 -5.94 10.81
CA ILE A 270 -5.96 -5.37 12.14
C ILE A 270 -4.76 -6.05 12.78
N GLY A 271 -4.12 -5.35 13.69
CA GLY A 271 -3.07 -5.94 14.50
C GLY A 271 -2.47 -5.01 15.53
N PRO A 272 -1.58 -5.50 16.39
CA PRO A 272 -0.94 -4.71 17.43
C PRO A 272 0.02 -3.67 16.85
N ALA A 273 0.11 -2.55 17.55
CA ALA A 273 1.09 -1.49 17.31
C ALA A 273 1.78 -1.12 18.62
N ILE A 274 3.10 -0.96 18.55
CA ILE A 274 3.90 -0.47 19.67
C ILE A 274 4.82 0.64 19.17
N SER A 275 4.99 1.69 19.95
CA SER A 275 5.92 2.77 19.64
C SER A 275 6.75 3.18 20.84
N TYR A 276 7.91 3.77 20.60
CA TYR A 276 8.74 4.38 21.62
C TYR A 276 9.28 5.72 21.11
N ALA A 277 8.97 6.78 21.82
CA ALA A 277 9.45 8.13 21.53
C ALA A 277 10.42 8.57 22.63
N CYS A 278 11.60 9.00 22.26
CA CYS A 278 12.63 9.49 23.18
C CYS A 278 13.50 10.56 22.56
N LYS A 279 14.42 11.13 23.34
CA LYS A 279 15.49 12.01 22.84
C LYS A 279 16.81 11.26 22.77
N VAL A 280 17.47 11.35 21.61
CA VAL A 280 18.81 10.82 21.38
C VAL A 280 19.70 11.96 20.91
N ALA A 281 20.76 12.24 21.65
CA ALA A 281 21.66 13.37 21.37
C ALA A 281 20.91 14.72 21.15
N GLY A 282 19.86 14.95 21.96
CA GLY A 282 19.04 16.17 21.88
C GLY A 282 17.98 16.22 20.78
N LYS A 283 17.94 15.22 19.91
CA LYS A 283 16.98 15.10 18.80
C LYS A 283 15.84 14.15 19.16
N ASP A 284 14.66 14.38 18.61
CA ASP A 284 13.50 13.50 18.82
C ASP A 284 13.61 12.26 17.90
N LEU A 285 13.62 11.09 18.53
CA LEU A 285 13.57 9.79 17.88
C LEU A 285 12.25 9.11 18.24
N VAL A 286 11.55 8.61 17.23
CA VAL A 286 10.39 7.74 17.42
C VAL A 286 10.62 6.45 16.64
N VAL A 287 10.41 5.31 17.27
CA VAL A 287 10.39 4.00 16.63
C VAL A 287 9.00 3.40 16.78
N GLU A 288 8.45 2.85 15.71
CA GLU A 288 7.13 2.19 15.69
C GLU A 288 7.27 0.82 15.03
N LEU A 289 6.67 -0.19 15.64
CA LEU A 289 6.50 -1.53 15.11
C LEU A 289 5.02 -1.87 15.05
N LYS A 290 4.55 -2.35 13.89
CA LYS A 290 3.17 -2.82 13.68
C LYS A 290 3.19 -4.17 12.98
N TRP A 291 2.33 -5.07 13.41
CA TRP A 291 1.97 -6.26 12.66
C TRP A 291 0.50 -6.18 12.30
N LEU A 292 0.16 -6.29 11.02
CA LEU A 292 -1.22 -6.22 10.52
C LEU A 292 -1.51 -7.52 9.78
N HIS A 293 -2.58 -8.19 10.19
CA HIS A 293 -3.09 -9.40 9.56
C HIS A 293 -4.36 -9.06 8.76
N GLU A 294 -4.42 -9.47 7.50
CA GLU A 294 -5.61 -9.32 6.66
C GLU A 294 -6.64 -10.37 7.07
N LEU A 295 -7.91 -9.95 7.26
CA LEU A 295 -8.99 -10.78 7.79
C LEU A 295 -10.10 -11.06 6.77
N ASP A 296 -10.30 -10.16 5.82
CA ASP A 296 -11.37 -10.22 4.82
C ASP A 296 -10.81 -9.67 3.52
N THR A 297 -10.36 -10.58 2.68
CA THR A 297 -9.70 -10.26 1.42
C THR A 297 -10.47 -10.86 0.27
N THR A 298 -10.79 -10.02 -0.70
CA THR A 298 -11.44 -10.44 -1.93
C THR A 298 -10.62 -10.00 -3.12
N ARG A 299 -10.28 -10.96 -4.00
CA ARG A 299 -9.65 -10.71 -5.29
C ARG A 299 -8.31 -9.94 -5.21
N ARG A 300 -7.50 -10.23 -4.22
CA ARG A 300 -6.13 -9.75 -4.06
C ARG A 300 -5.35 -10.70 -3.17
N LEU A 301 -4.05 -10.51 -3.06
CA LEU A 301 -3.25 -11.27 -2.10
C LEU A 301 -3.74 -11.00 -0.67
N GLU A 302 -3.87 -12.06 0.12
CA GLU A 302 -4.18 -12.03 1.54
C GLU A 302 -2.96 -12.44 2.34
N GLY A 303 -2.61 -11.66 3.37
CA GLY A 303 -1.39 -11.93 4.11
C GLY A 303 -1.16 -11.07 5.34
N ASP A 304 0.12 -10.94 5.66
CA ASP A 304 0.61 -10.24 6.84
C ASP A 304 1.57 -9.12 6.46
N TYR A 305 1.43 -7.98 7.13
CA TYR A 305 2.37 -6.86 7.06
C TYR A 305 3.09 -6.72 8.39
N LEU A 306 4.41 -6.69 8.38
CA LEU A 306 5.23 -6.28 9.52
C LEU A 306 5.94 -4.97 9.18
N TRP A 307 5.53 -3.89 9.82
CA TRP A 307 6.08 -2.55 9.64
C TRP A 307 7.03 -2.17 10.75
N LEU A 308 8.18 -1.63 10.39
CA LEU A 308 9.11 -0.95 11.29
C LEU A 308 9.34 0.47 10.77
N LYS A 309 9.11 1.49 11.59
CA LYS A 309 9.45 2.88 11.27
C LYS A 309 10.40 3.44 12.32
N ALA A 310 11.42 4.15 11.88
CA ALA A 310 12.29 4.94 12.75
C ALA A 310 12.35 6.37 12.22
N VAL A 311 11.91 7.33 13.02
CA VAL A 311 11.77 8.75 12.66
C VAL A 311 12.69 9.59 13.51
N LEU A 312 13.59 10.31 12.87
CA LEU A 312 14.51 11.26 13.50
C LEU A 312 14.19 12.68 13.03
N LYS A 313 13.99 13.61 13.98
CA LYS A 313 13.78 15.04 13.72
C LYS A 313 15.05 15.82 14.04
N PHE A 314 15.46 16.70 13.10
CA PHE A 314 16.72 17.48 13.19
C PHE A 314 16.45 18.93 13.54
#